data_439e6539bb51e9d0b8a88e352cad85b8
#
_entry.id   439e6539bb51e9d0b8a88e352cad85b8
#
_cell.length_a   1.000
_cell.length_b   1.000
_cell.length_c   1.000
_cell.angle_alpha   90.00
_cell.angle_beta   90.00
_cell.angle_gamma   90.00
#
_symmetry.space_group_name_H-M   'P 1'
#
loop_
_entity.id
_entity.type
_entity.pdbx_description
1 polymer ?
#
loop_
_entity_poly.entity_id
_entity_poly.type
_entity_poly.pdbx_seq_one_letter_code
_entity_poly.pdbx_strand_id
1 'polypeptide(L)'
;MVEVVFTDLFEEAFEKLTKSEKQSARKAVALLGDNPKHPGLRVKKMEGGRNIWEARASVRLRMTFEMMGETITLRNVGKHDKALKRP
;
A
#
# COMPACT_ATOMS: atom_id res chain seq x y z
N MET A 1 8.12 -12.82 -10.64
CA MET A 1 8.60 -11.57 -10.06
C MET A 1 7.50 -10.51 -10.15
N VAL A 2 7.24 -9.81 -9.07
CA VAL A 2 6.17 -8.81 -9.03
C VAL A 2 6.74 -7.44 -9.37
N GLU A 3 6.10 -6.75 -10.31
CA GLU A 3 6.45 -5.38 -10.66
C GLU A 3 5.65 -4.44 -9.75
N VAL A 4 6.31 -3.44 -9.17
CA VAL A 4 5.66 -2.44 -8.32
C VAL A 4 5.72 -1.09 -9.01
N VAL A 5 4.55 -0.49 -9.21
CA VAL A 5 4.40 0.81 -9.87
C VAL A 5 3.86 1.81 -8.86
N PHE A 6 4.41 3.02 -8.87
CA PHE A 6 3.99 4.09 -7.97
C PHE A 6 3.19 5.14 -8.74
N THR A 7 1.99 5.44 -8.26
CA THR A 7 1.20 6.55 -8.83
C THR A 7 1.67 7.87 -8.24
N ASP A 8 1.37 8.97 -8.93
CA ASP A 8 1.69 10.31 -8.44
C ASP A 8 1.01 10.57 -7.09
N LEU A 9 -0.22 10.11 -6.93
CA LEU A 9 -0.94 10.26 -5.67
C LEU A 9 -0.21 9.56 -4.52
N PHE A 10 0.29 8.35 -4.78
CA PHE A 10 1.05 7.61 -3.77
C PHE A 10 2.32 8.37 -3.40
N GLU A 11 3.06 8.87 -4.38
CA GLU A 11 4.28 9.60 -4.12
C GLU A 11 4.04 10.86 -3.31
N GLU A 12 2.98 11.62 -3.63
CA GLU A 12 2.60 12.80 -2.85
C GLU A 12 2.23 12.45 -1.42
N ALA A 13 1.44 11.41 -1.24
CA ALA A 13 1.04 10.96 0.08
C ALA A 13 2.25 10.47 0.90
N PHE A 14 3.16 9.76 0.23
CA PHE A 14 4.38 9.27 0.87
C PHE A 14 5.23 10.42 1.39
N GLU A 15 5.39 11.48 0.60
CA GLU A 15 6.20 12.63 1.01
C GLU A 15 5.66 13.34 2.26
N LYS A 16 4.36 13.22 2.53
CA LYS A 16 3.74 13.81 3.70
C LYS A 16 3.92 12.98 4.98
N LEU A 17 4.47 11.80 4.86
CA LEU A 17 4.71 10.93 6.01
C LEU A 17 5.89 11.41 6.84
N THR A 18 5.86 11.08 8.13
CA THR A 18 7.02 11.32 9.00
C THR A 18 8.16 10.40 8.57
N LYS A 19 9.37 10.68 9.05
CA LYS A 19 10.53 9.86 8.74
C LYS A 19 10.31 8.40 9.14
N SER A 20 9.75 8.18 10.31
CA SER A 20 9.45 6.84 10.81
C SER A 20 8.41 6.12 9.94
N GLU A 21 7.36 6.85 9.55
CA GLU A 21 6.32 6.30 8.68
C GLU A 21 6.86 5.96 7.30
N LYS A 22 7.73 6.81 6.75
CA LYS A 22 8.38 6.54 5.46
C LYS A 22 9.18 5.25 5.53
N GLN A 23 9.90 5.02 6.63
CA GLN A 23 10.65 3.78 6.82
C GLN A 23 9.73 2.56 6.82
N SER A 24 8.62 2.65 7.56
CA SER A 24 7.63 1.56 7.62
C SER A 24 7.02 1.29 6.25
N ALA A 25 6.69 2.36 5.52
CA ALA A 25 6.11 2.24 4.18
C ALA A 25 7.10 1.60 3.21
N ARG A 26 8.36 2.02 3.22
CA ARG A 26 9.40 1.43 2.36
C ARG A 26 9.56 -0.06 2.62
N LYS A 27 9.60 -0.44 3.88
CA LYS A 27 9.72 -1.84 4.26
C LYS A 27 8.52 -2.65 3.78
N ALA A 28 7.32 -2.10 3.94
CA ALA A 28 6.10 -2.76 3.51
C ALA A 28 6.05 -2.90 1.98
N VAL A 29 6.47 -1.88 1.25
CA VAL A 29 6.55 -1.94 -0.22
C VAL A 29 7.51 -3.04 -0.66
N ALA A 30 8.66 -3.14 -0.01
CA ALA A 30 9.64 -4.19 -0.32
C ALA A 30 9.06 -5.57 -0.07
N LEU A 31 8.37 -5.76 1.05
CA LEU A 31 7.72 -7.03 1.37
C LEU A 31 6.62 -7.36 0.37
N LEU A 32 5.83 -6.36 -0.01
CA LEU A 32 4.74 -6.54 -0.95
C LEU A 32 5.26 -6.99 -2.32
N GLY A 33 6.36 -6.40 -2.77
CA GLY A 33 6.99 -6.77 -4.02
C GLY A 33 7.61 -8.16 -3.98
N ASP A 34 8.08 -8.57 -2.81
CA ASP A 34 8.70 -9.88 -2.63
C ASP A 34 7.63 -10.97 -2.44
N ASN A 35 6.65 -10.71 -1.60
CA ASN A 35 5.58 -11.66 -1.31
C ASN A 35 4.29 -10.94 -0.89
N PRO A 36 3.35 -10.72 -1.84
CA PRO A 36 2.07 -10.04 -1.51
C PRO A 36 1.24 -10.78 -0.47
N LYS A 37 1.54 -12.05 -0.24
CA LYS A 37 0.83 -12.88 0.74
C LYS A 37 1.50 -12.91 2.10
N HIS A 38 2.54 -12.10 2.30
CA HIS A 38 3.24 -12.07 3.57
C HIS A 38 2.26 -11.73 4.71
N PRO A 39 2.16 -12.58 5.76
CA PRO A 39 1.14 -12.40 6.80
C PRO A 39 1.24 -11.07 7.55
N GLY A 40 2.42 -10.51 7.68
CA GLY A 40 2.61 -9.22 8.36
C GLY A 40 1.95 -8.06 7.65
N LEU A 41 1.71 -8.17 6.34
CA LEU A 41 1.08 -7.12 5.54
C LEU A 41 -0.44 -7.10 5.69
N ARG A 42 -1.04 -8.20 6.10
CA ARG A 42 -2.48 -8.35 6.24
C ARG A 42 -3.25 -7.85 5.02
N VAL A 43 -2.79 -8.27 3.84
CA VAL A 43 -3.40 -7.86 2.57
C VAL A 43 -4.82 -8.38 2.48
N LYS A 44 -5.74 -7.49 2.12
CA LYS A 44 -7.13 -7.89 1.89
C LYS A 44 -7.76 -6.99 0.83
N LYS A 45 -8.71 -7.55 0.09
CA LYS A 45 -9.43 -6.81 -0.94
C LYS A 45 -10.45 -5.90 -0.26
N MET A 46 -10.52 -4.64 -0.72
CA MET A 46 -11.50 -3.69 -0.21
C MET A 46 -12.87 -3.94 -0.82
N GLU A 47 -13.92 -3.67 -0.07
CA GLU A 47 -15.28 -3.77 -0.55
C GLU A 47 -15.57 -2.69 -1.58
N GLY A 48 -16.59 -2.88 -2.42
CA GLY A 48 -17.03 -1.89 -3.38
C GLY A 48 -16.87 -2.29 -4.84
N GLY A 49 -16.48 -3.53 -5.12
CA GLY A 49 -16.40 -4.05 -6.49
C GLY A 49 -15.23 -3.55 -7.31
N ARG A 50 -14.36 -2.72 -6.74
CA ARG A 50 -13.14 -2.27 -7.40
C ARG A 50 -12.02 -3.26 -7.11
N ASN A 51 -11.03 -3.32 -8.01
CA ASN A 51 -9.85 -4.16 -7.80
C ASN A 51 -8.82 -3.42 -6.93
N ILE A 52 -9.27 -2.98 -5.75
CA ILE A 52 -8.42 -2.24 -4.82
C ILE A 52 -8.21 -3.08 -3.56
N TRP A 53 -6.96 -3.17 -3.16
CA TRP A 53 -6.50 -3.94 -2.01
C TRP A 53 -5.85 -3.03 -1.00
N GLU A 54 -5.83 -3.45 0.25
CA GLU A 54 -5.10 -2.73 1.28
C GLU A 54 -4.04 -3.61 1.90
N ALA A 55 -2.95 -2.98 2.34
CA ALA A 55 -1.88 -3.63 3.06
C ALA A 55 -1.52 -2.79 4.28
N ARG A 56 -1.12 -3.48 5.35
CA ARG A 56 -0.73 -2.83 6.60
C ARG A 56 0.76 -2.55 6.58
N ALA A 57 1.15 -1.28 6.62
CA ALA A 57 2.55 -0.89 6.67
C ALA A 57 3.05 -0.79 8.13
N SER A 58 2.15 -0.40 9.05
CA SER A 58 2.40 -0.39 10.48
C SER A 58 1.07 -0.40 11.20
N VAL A 59 1.08 -0.35 12.53
CA VAL A 59 -0.17 -0.37 13.31
C VAL A 59 -1.17 0.68 12.82
N ARG A 60 -0.68 1.87 12.46
CA ARG A 60 -1.55 2.98 12.05
C ARG A 60 -1.47 3.33 10.57
N LEU A 61 -0.56 2.71 9.84
CA LEU A 61 -0.30 3.08 8.46
C LEU A 61 -0.82 2.02 7.50
N ARG A 62 -1.57 2.46 6.48
CA ARG A 62 -2.12 1.58 5.45
C ARG A 62 -1.70 2.05 4.08
N MET A 63 -1.56 1.08 3.17
CA MET A 63 -1.32 1.35 1.76
C MET A 63 -2.46 0.74 0.97
N THR A 64 -2.84 1.38 -0.14
CA THR A 64 -3.82 0.83 -1.07
C THR A 64 -3.15 0.61 -2.42
N PHE A 65 -3.59 -0.42 -3.12
CA PHE A 65 -3.00 -0.78 -4.41
C PHE A 65 -3.98 -1.57 -5.27
N GLU A 66 -3.69 -1.60 -6.56
CA GLU A 66 -4.37 -2.47 -7.51
C GLU A 66 -3.43 -3.63 -7.81
N MET A 67 -4.00 -4.80 -8.08
CA MET A 67 -3.22 -5.97 -8.42
C MET A 67 -3.75 -6.56 -9.71
N MET A 68 -2.93 -6.56 -10.77
CA MET A 68 -3.27 -7.12 -12.06
C MET A 68 -2.11 -7.99 -12.52
N GLY A 69 -2.37 -9.31 -12.59
CA GLY A 69 -1.30 -10.25 -12.92
C GLY A 69 -0.17 -10.14 -11.92
N GLU A 70 1.03 -9.84 -12.40
CA GLU A 70 2.21 -9.67 -11.56
C GLU A 70 2.55 -8.21 -11.32
N THR A 71 1.61 -7.30 -11.60
CA THR A 71 1.82 -5.86 -11.40
C THR A 71 1.01 -5.35 -10.23
N ILE A 72 1.68 -4.68 -9.30
CA ILE A 72 1.06 -4.01 -8.16
C ILE A 72 1.21 -2.51 -8.37
N THR A 73 0.09 -1.80 -8.47
CA THR A 73 0.08 -0.36 -8.65
C THR A 73 -0.33 0.29 -7.33
N LEU A 74 0.62 0.95 -6.67
CA LEU A 74 0.39 1.61 -5.39
C LEU A 74 -0.39 2.90 -5.61
N ARG A 75 -1.50 3.05 -4.88
CA ARG A 75 -2.44 4.14 -5.09
C ARG A 75 -2.38 5.21 -4.01
N ASN A 76 -2.32 4.80 -2.76
CA ASN A 76 -2.29 5.75 -1.64
C ASN A 76 -1.58 5.14 -0.44
N VAL A 77 -1.13 6.00 0.48
CA VAL A 77 -0.54 5.59 1.74
C VAL A 77 -0.83 6.66 2.77
N GLY A 78 -1.14 6.24 3.99
CA GLY A 78 -1.45 7.18 5.05
C GLY A 78 -2.03 6.47 6.25
N LYS A 79 -2.46 7.26 7.22
CA LYS A 79 -3.14 6.71 8.38
C LYS A 79 -4.41 6.02 7.94
N HIS A 80 -4.81 5.01 8.68
CA HIS A 80 -5.94 4.14 8.36
C HIS A 80 -7.13 4.90 7.75
N ASP A 81 -7.62 5.92 8.45
CA ASP A 81 -8.80 6.65 7.99
C ASP A 81 -8.58 7.38 6.67
N LYS A 82 -7.41 8.01 6.52
CA LYS A 82 -7.12 8.78 5.31
C LYS A 82 -6.91 7.89 4.09
N ALA A 83 -6.11 6.84 4.24
CA ALA A 83 -5.80 5.95 3.12
C ALA A 83 -7.04 5.20 2.63
N LEU A 84 -7.90 4.76 3.56
CA LEU A 84 -9.07 3.97 3.20
C LEU A 84 -10.24 4.80 2.72
N LYS A 85 -10.26 6.12 2.99
CA LYS A 85 -11.27 7.03 2.45
C LYS A 85 -11.02 7.35 0.97
N ARG A 86 -9.77 7.40 0.57
CA ARG A 86 -9.37 7.70 -0.81
C ARG A 86 -8.38 6.65 -1.29
N PRO A 87 -8.85 5.41 -1.37
CA PRO A 87 -7.97 4.28 -1.70
C PRO A 87 -7.42 4.32 -3.13
#